data_d7bba4337117629a72c9589f9f28d12f
#
_entry.id   d7bba4337117629a72c9589f9f28d12f
#
_cell.length_a   1.000
_cell.length_b   1.000
_cell.length_c   1.000
_cell.angle_alpha   90.00
_cell.angle_beta   90.00
_cell.angle_gamma   90.00
#
_symmetry.space_group_name_H-M   'P 1'
#
loop_
_entity.id
_entity.type
_entity.pdbx_description
1 polymer ?
#
loop_
_entity_poly.entity_id
_entity_poly.type
_entity_poly.pdbx_seq_one_letter_code
_entity_poly.pdbx_strand_id
1 'polypeptide(L)'
;MDTTHSIPNVPLKKFKRTKIIATIGPATNSYEAILWLMKAGANGLRLNFSHGTYEERQQQIEWIRKAGREYGKPVAIIQDLQGPKIRLGDFDGIVNVQKNQDLVFGYNADLERTG
;
A
#
# COMPACT_ATOMS: atom_id res chain seq x y z
N MET A 1 10.94 -28.39 -39.95
CA MET A 1 11.37 -27.15 -39.27
C MET A 1 10.88 -27.21 -37.83
N ASP A 2 11.72 -27.74 -37.00
CA ASP A 2 11.40 -27.78 -35.57
C ASP A 2 11.64 -26.42 -34.95
N THR A 3 10.57 -25.66 -34.77
CA THR A 3 10.57 -24.52 -33.88
C THR A 3 10.36 -25.01 -32.45
N THR A 4 11.23 -25.89 -31.97
CA THR A 4 11.35 -26.10 -30.54
C THR A 4 11.99 -24.85 -29.96
N HIS A 5 11.16 -23.89 -29.64
CA HIS A 5 11.52 -22.93 -28.63
C HIS A 5 11.71 -23.74 -27.34
N SER A 6 12.93 -24.20 -27.13
CA SER A 6 13.32 -24.67 -25.82
C SER A 6 13.15 -23.48 -24.90
N ILE A 7 12.04 -23.47 -24.15
CA ILE A 7 11.88 -22.63 -22.98
C ILE A 7 13.13 -22.93 -22.16
N PRO A 8 14.04 -21.97 -21.93
CA PRO A 8 15.18 -22.22 -21.10
C PRO A 8 14.66 -22.82 -19.81
N ASN A 9 15.23 -23.93 -19.43
CA ASN A 9 14.91 -24.63 -18.18
C ASN A 9 15.31 -23.69 -17.04
N VAL A 10 14.54 -22.61 -16.90
CA VAL A 10 14.62 -21.75 -15.75
C VAL A 10 14.19 -22.65 -14.60
N PRO A 11 15.10 -23.01 -13.70
CA PRO A 11 14.72 -23.85 -12.59
C PRO A 11 13.49 -23.22 -11.97
N LEU A 12 12.44 -24.02 -11.76
CA LEU A 12 11.20 -23.64 -11.09
C LEU A 12 11.48 -23.19 -9.64
N LYS A 13 12.59 -22.48 -9.48
CA LYS A 13 13.08 -21.95 -8.24
C LYS A 13 12.08 -20.92 -7.74
N LYS A 14 11.12 -21.45 -7.00
CA LYS A 14 10.40 -20.70 -5.98
C LYS A 14 9.46 -19.65 -6.54
N PHE A 15 8.50 -20.08 -7.35
CA PHE A 15 7.25 -19.37 -7.40
C PHE A 15 6.59 -19.47 -6.03
N LYS A 16 6.66 -18.41 -5.24
CA LYS A 16 5.87 -18.33 -4.03
C LYS A 16 4.40 -18.37 -4.42
N ARG A 17 3.67 -19.35 -3.92
CA ARG A 17 2.21 -19.43 -4.14
C ARG A 17 1.49 -18.28 -3.45
N THR A 18 1.90 -17.96 -2.23
CA THR A 18 1.40 -16.80 -1.51
C THR A 18 2.17 -15.56 -1.94
N LYS A 19 1.45 -14.55 -2.44
CA LYS A 19 2.01 -13.26 -2.81
C LYS A 19 1.91 -12.29 -1.65
N ILE A 20 2.94 -11.50 -1.45
CA ILE A 20 3.01 -10.49 -0.39
C ILE A 20 2.87 -9.12 -1.02
N ILE A 21 1.91 -8.36 -0.54
CA ILE A 21 1.71 -6.96 -0.91
C ILE A 21 2.14 -6.11 0.28
N ALA A 22 3.09 -5.20 0.06
CA ALA A 22 3.53 -4.26 1.06
C ALA A 22 3.01 -2.86 0.72
N THR A 23 2.51 -2.14 1.72
CA THR A 23 2.10 -0.75 1.54
C THR A 23 3.29 0.16 1.82
N ILE A 24 3.55 1.09 0.89
CA ILE A 24 4.53 2.15 1.10
C ILE A 24 3.93 3.18 2.05
N GLY A 25 4.63 3.42 3.14
CA GLY A 25 4.27 4.37 4.18
C GLY A 25 5.46 5.25 4.57
N PRO A 26 5.31 6.11 5.59
CA PRO A 26 6.39 7.02 6.00
C PRO A 26 7.72 6.32 6.30
N ALA A 27 7.68 5.13 6.91
CA ALA A 27 8.88 4.36 7.25
C ALA A 27 9.57 3.72 6.04
N THR A 28 8.90 3.63 4.91
CA THR A 28 9.38 2.96 3.70
C THR A 28 9.44 3.89 2.48
N ASN A 29 9.37 5.19 2.71
CA ASN A 29 9.33 6.21 1.67
C ASN A 29 10.74 6.61 1.19
N SER A 30 11.50 5.61 0.72
CA SER A 30 12.80 5.82 0.09
C SER A 30 13.09 4.72 -0.92
N TYR A 31 13.98 5.00 -1.86
CA TYR A 31 14.41 4.01 -2.85
C TYR A 31 15.00 2.76 -2.20
N GLU A 32 15.87 2.95 -1.20
CA GLU A 32 16.54 1.86 -0.48
C GLU A 32 15.52 0.98 0.25
N ALA A 33 14.57 1.59 0.93
CA ALA A 33 13.51 0.84 1.64
C ALA A 33 12.64 0.03 0.67
N ILE A 34 12.29 0.60 -0.48
CA ILE A 34 11.55 -0.09 -1.54
C ILE A 34 12.34 -1.30 -2.06
N LEU A 35 13.62 -1.12 -2.35
CA LEU A 35 14.49 -2.22 -2.77
C LEU A 35 14.60 -3.31 -1.70
N TRP A 36 14.68 -2.94 -0.43
CA TRP A 36 14.67 -3.87 0.70
C TRP A 36 13.38 -4.67 0.79
N LEU A 37 12.23 -4.03 0.64
CA LEU A 37 10.93 -4.72 0.62
C LEU A 37 10.87 -5.78 -0.49
N MET A 38 11.38 -5.46 -1.67
CA MET A 38 11.45 -6.41 -2.78
C MET A 38 12.39 -7.58 -2.48
N LYS A 39 13.57 -7.30 -1.95
CA LYS A 39 14.53 -8.32 -1.53
C LYS A 39 14.00 -9.21 -0.40
N ALA A 40 13.22 -8.63 0.51
CA ALA A 40 12.54 -9.36 1.57
C ALA A 40 11.39 -10.24 1.07
N GLY A 41 10.94 -10.05 -0.16
CA GLY A 41 9.98 -10.92 -0.82
C GLY A 41 8.65 -10.30 -1.17
N ALA A 42 8.50 -8.98 -1.13
CA ALA A 42 7.31 -8.32 -1.62
C ALA A 42 7.13 -8.55 -3.13
N ASN A 43 5.92 -8.91 -3.52
CA ASN A 43 5.53 -9.16 -4.91
C ASN A 43 4.74 -8.00 -5.52
N GLY A 44 4.12 -7.19 -4.68
CA GLY A 44 3.42 -5.98 -5.04
C GLY A 44 3.65 -4.89 -4.00
N LEU A 45 3.65 -3.65 -4.45
CA LEU A 45 3.78 -2.46 -3.61
C LEU A 45 2.54 -1.60 -3.80
N ARG A 46 1.83 -1.37 -2.70
CA ARG A 46 0.61 -0.58 -2.68
C ARG A 46 0.91 0.87 -2.32
N LEU A 47 0.39 1.78 -3.13
CA LEU A 47 0.43 3.21 -2.92
C LEU A 47 -0.96 3.69 -2.51
N ASN A 48 -1.07 4.24 -1.31
CA ASN A 48 -2.33 4.80 -0.82
C ASN A 48 -2.51 6.23 -1.33
N PHE A 49 -3.38 6.42 -2.30
CA PHE A 49 -3.69 7.71 -2.91
C PHE A 49 -4.63 8.58 -2.06
N SER A 50 -5.08 8.10 -0.90
CA SER A 50 -5.82 8.91 0.08
C SER A 50 -4.92 9.87 0.87
N HIS A 51 -3.59 9.70 0.80
CA HIS A 51 -2.59 10.48 1.52
C HIS A 51 -1.47 10.91 0.59
N GLY A 52 -0.81 12.02 0.93
CA GLY A 52 0.32 12.55 0.19
C GLY A 52 -0.07 13.29 -1.09
N THR A 53 0.94 13.70 -1.84
CA THR A 53 0.80 14.46 -3.08
C THR A 53 0.99 13.59 -4.31
N TYR A 54 0.60 14.07 -5.48
CA TYR A 54 0.86 13.38 -6.75
C TYR A 54 2.35 13.27 -7.04
N GLU A 55 3.13 14.28 -6.71
CA GLU A 55 4.56 14.31 -6.89
C GLU A 55 5.25 13.22 -6.08
N GLU A 56 4.85 13.04 -4.82
CA GLU A 56 5.34 11.94 -3.98
C GLU A 56 5.00 10.58 -4.58
N ARG A 57 3.78 10.40 -5.07
CA ARG A 57 3.35 9.15 -5.70
C ARG A 57 4.12 8.87 -6.98
N GLN A 58 4.35 9.88 -7.81
CA GLN A 58 5.16 9.77 -9.01
C GLN A 58 6.59 9.33 -8.66
N GLN A 59 7.20 9.97 -7.68
CA GLN A 59 8.55 9.62 -7.22
C GLN A 59 8.62 8.17 -6.71
N GLN A 60 7.62 7.73 -5.96
CA GLN A 60 7.54 6.34 -5.48
C GLN A 60 7.43 5.34 -6.64
N ILE A 61 6.62 5.65 -7.64
CA ILE A 61 6.48 4.81 -8.83
C ILE A 61 7.81 4.70 -9.58
N GLU A 62 8.53 5.79 -9.73
CA GLU A 62 9.85 5.80 -10.37
C GLU A 62 10.86 4.94 -9.60
N TRP A 63 10.88 5.05 -8.28
CA TRP A 63 11.71 4.20 -7.41
C TRP A 63 11.36 2.72 -7.53
N ILE A 64 10.07 2.39 -7.55
CA ILE A 64 9.63 0.99 -7.69
C ILE A 64 10.05 0.42 -9.03
N ARG A 65 9.87 1.16 -10.11
CA ARG A 65 10.28 0.72 -11.45
C ARG A 65 11.79 0.56 -11.56
N LYS A 66 12.55 1.51 -11.00
CA LYS A 66 14.01 1.43 -10.95
C LYS A 66 14.46 0.22 -10.13
N ALA A 67 13.91 0.03 -8.94
CA ALA A 67 14.23 -1.09 -8.07
C ALA A 67 13.87 -2.44 -8.73
N GLY A 68 12.75 -2.52 -9.45
CA GLY A 68 12.36 -3.72 -10.19
C GLY A 68 13.35 -4.11 -11.28
N ARG A 69 13.84 -3.12 -12.02
CA ARG A 69 14.90 -3.35 -13.02
C ARG A 69 16.21 -3.80 -12.39
N GLU A 70 16.61 -3.17 -11.29
CA GLU A 70 17.86 -3.48 -10.59
C GLU A 70 17.79 -4.86 -9.92
N TYR A 71 16.66 -5.19 -9.29
CA TYR A 71 16.47 -6.49 -8.66
C TYR A 71 16.22 -7.63 -9.67
N GLY A 72 15.85 -7.28 -10.89
CA GLY A 72 15.64 -8.25 -11.98
C GLY A 72 14.37 -9.11 -11.83
N LYS A 73 13.39 -8.66 -11.04
CA LYS A 73 12.09 -9.33 -10.87
C LYS A 73 10.95 -8.35 -11.06
N PRO A 74 9.86 -8.77 -11.71
CA PRO A 74 8.68 -7.94 -11.81
C PRO A 74 8.05 -7.75 -10.43
N VAL A 75 7.61 -6.52 -10.18
CA VAL A 75 6.83 -6.17 -9.00
C VAL A 75 5.57 -5.43 -9.45
N ALA A 76 4.43 -5.77 -8.87
CA ALA A 76 3.19 -5.10 -9.15
C ALA A 76 3.15 -3.75 -8.43
N ILE A 77 2.66 -2.72 -9.10
CA ILE A 77 2.33 -1.44 -8.48
C ILE A 77 0.81 -1.38 -8.35
N ILE A 78 0.34 -1.22 -7.12
CA ILE A 78 -1.08 -1.18 -6.81
C ILE A 78 -1.43 0.25 -6.41
N GLN A 79 -2.22 0.89 -7.24
CA GLN A 79 -2.74 2.22 -6.97
C GLN A 79 -4.09 2.09 -6.26
N ASP A 80 -4.12 2.44 -4.98
CA ASP A 80 -5.35 2.46 -4.20
C ASP A 80 -5.95 3.86 -4.24
N LEU A 81 -6.96 4.01 -5.09
CA LEU A 81 -7.60 5.30 -5.36
C LEU A 81 -8.47 5.74 -4.19
N GLN A 82 -8.58 7.06 -4.03
CA GLN A 82 -9.58 7.66 -3.17
C GLN A 82 -10.98 7.31 -3.67
N GLY A 83 -11.87 7.02 -2.72
CA GLY A 83 -13.28 6.85 -2.97
C GLY A 83 -14.13 7.54 -1.89
N PRO A 84 -15.45 7.57 -2.06
CA PRO A 84 -16.33 8.06 -1.01
C PRO A 84 -16.23 7.13 0.20
N LYS A 85 -15.82 7.69 1.33
CA LYS A 85 -15.69 6.94 2.59
C LYS A 85 -16.56 7.60 3.64
N ILE A 86 -17.29 6.78 4.39
CA ILE A 86 -17.97 7.23 5.60
C ILE A 86 -16.94 7.16 6.73
N ARG A 87 -16.59 8.30 7.26
CA ARG A 87 -15.61 8.46 8.34
C ARG A 87 -16.13 9.42 9.39
N LEU A 88 -15.64 9.25 10.61
CA LEU A 88 -15.80 10.26 11.64
C LEU A 88 -15.10 11.56 11.20
N GLY A 89 -15.72 12.69 11.50
CA GLY A 89 -15.09 14.00 11.34
C GLY A 89 -13.91 14.17 12.29
N ASP A 90 -13.11 15.16 12.02
CA ASP A 90 -11.98 15.52 12.89
C ASP A 90 -12.52 16.10 14.19
N PHE A 91 -11.91 15.70 15.29
CA PHE A 91 -12.18 16.24 16.61
C PHE A 91 -10.87 16.35 17.42
N ASP A 92 -10.84 17.32 18.33
CA ASP A 92 -9.67 17.53 19.18
C ASP A 92 -9.62 16.50 20.30
N GLY A 93 -8.41 15.97 20.55
CA GLY A 93 -8.14 15.08 21.68
C GLY A 93 -8.51 13.62 21.42
N ILE A 94 -8.72 12.91 22.50
CA ILE A 94 -9.01 11.47 22.54
C ILE A 94 -10.35 11.26 23.26
N VAL A 95 -11.23 10.49 22.65
CA VAL A 95 -12.47 10.05 23.30
C VAL A 95 -12.27 8.60 23.79
N ASN A 96 -12.25 8.43 25.10
CA ASN A 96 -12.19 7.10 25.72
C ASN A 96 -13.59 6.49 25.76
N VAL A 97 -13.72 5.30 25.23
CA VAL A 97 -14.98 4.55 25.21
C VAL A 97 -14.87 3.28 26.02
N GLN A 98 -15.93 2.93 26.73
CA GLN A 98 -16.01 1.72 27.52
C GLN A 98 -16.89 0.66 26.84
N LYS A 99 -16.68 -0.59 27.20
CA LYS A 99 -17.54 -1.67 26.72
C LYS A 99 -19.00 -1.42 27.14
N ASN A 100 -19.92 -1.55 26.19
CA ASN A 100 -21.37 -1.31 26.36
C ASN A 100 -21.77 0.14 26.64
N GLN A 101 -20.89 1.10 26.38
CA GLN A 101 -21.22 2.51 26.45
C GLN A 101 -22.01 2.90 25.19
N ASP A 102 -23.09 3.65 25.38
CA ASP A 102 -23.85 4.24 24.28
C ASP A 102 -23.06 5.41 23.68
N LEU A 103 -22.98 5.42 22.34
CA LEU A 103 -22.36 6.50 21.59
C LEU A 103 -23.37 7.06 20.59
N VAL A 104 -23.43 8.37 20.51
CA VAL A 104 -24.27 9.08 19.55
C VAL A 104 -23.42 9.65 18.44
N PHE A 105 -23.72 9.29 17.21
CA PHE A 105 -23.09 9.84 16.01
C PHE A 105 -24.10 10.78 15.32
N GLY A 106 -23.64 11.98 14.96
CA GLY A 106 -24.46 12.96 14.25
C GLY A 106 -23.83 13.37 12.92
N TYR A 107 -24.68 13.81 12.03
CA TYR A 107 -24.26 14.42 10.78
C TYR A 107 -24.19 15.94 10.97
N ASN A 108 -23.05 16.55 10.73
CA ASN A 108 -22.72 17.93 11.06
C ASN A 108 -22.69 18.24 12.58
N ALA A 109 -21.77 19.09 12.96
CA ALA A 109 -21.25 19.32 14.31
C ALA A 109 -22.21 19.94 15.36
N ASP A 110 -23.52 19.87 15.19
CA ASP A 110 -24.51 20.42 16.10
C ASP A 110 -25.02 19.41 17.14
N LEU A 111 -24.23 18.38 17.43
CA LEU A 111 -24.49 17.58 18.62
C LEU A 111 -24.07 18.38 19.84
N GLU A 112 -25.01 19.08 20.44
CA GLU A 112 -24.84 19.58 21.80
C GLU A 112 -24.36 18.39 22.65
N ARG A 113 -23.21 18.55 23.30
CA ARG A 113 -22.75 17.63 24.32
C ARG A 113 -23.78 17.61 25.43
N THR A 114 -24.76 16.74 25.34
CA THR A 114 -25.52 16.34 26.51
C THR A 114 -24.55 15.64 27.43
N GLY A 115 -24.18 16.34 28.48
CA GLY A 115 -23.20 15.92 29.48
C GLY A 115 -23.55 14.63 30.20
#